data_227344bd8e00e7bdfd4f64910e204ff6
#
_entry.id   227344bd8e00e7bdfd4f64910e204ff6
#
_cell.length_a   1.000
_cell.length_b   1.000
_cell.length_c   1.000
_cell.angle_alpha   90.00
_cell.angle_beta   90.00
_cell.angle_gamma   90.00
#
_symmetry.space_group_name_H-M   'P 1'
#
loop_
_entity.id
_entity.type
_entity.pdbx_description
1 polymer ?
#
loop_
_entity_poly.entity_id
_entity_poly.type
_entity_poly.pdbx_seq_one_letter_code
_entity_poly.pdbx_strand_id
1 'polypeptide(L)'
;FIFAAEILGEIQSFYITFPYWDTMLHTLNGFLCAAIGFALVDLLNRNERVSLNLSPFFMAVVAFCFSMTIGVLWEFFEFSMDQIFLMDMQKDTILNTISTVNLDPDHGTKAIIIRGIQDVILVLEDGTQMPLGLGGYLDVGIADTMKDLFVNFIGAVVFSAIGFIYVKTR
;
A
#
# COMPACT_ATOMS: atom_id res chain seq x y z
N PHE A 1 -2.38 11.07 11.95
CA PHE A 1 -1.72 10.21 10.97
C PHE A 1 -0.60 10.98 10.27
N ILE A 2 -0.88 12.01 9.47
CA ILE A 2 0.10 12.80 8.69
C ILE A 2 1.29 13.25 9.55
N PHE A 3 1.08 13.76 10.78
CA PHE A 3 2.18 14.10 11.69
C PHE A 3 3.12 12.92 11.97
N ALA A 4 2.57 11.71 12.16
CA ALA A 4 3.38 10.54 12.44
C ALA A 4 4.14 10.06 11.17
N ALA A 5 3.53 10.15 10.00
CA ALA A 5 4.17 9.81 8.74
C ALA A 5 5.28 10.80 8.39
N GLU A 6 4.96 12.09 8.29
CA GLU A 6 5.89 13.10 7.78
C GLU A 6 6.90 13.58 8.84
N ILE A 7 6.45 13.92 10.06
CA ILE A 7 7.35 14.50 11.06
C ILE A 7 8.19 13.41 11.74
N LEU A 8 7.56 12.36 12.24
CA LEU A 8 8.30 11.27 12.89
C LEU A 8 8.94 10.33 11.86
N GLY A 9 8.21 9.98 10.80
CA GLY A 9 8.68 9.08 9.76
C GLY A 9 9.86 9.66 8.98
N GLU A 10 9.62 10.71 8.21
CA GLU A 10 10.61 11.30 7.31
C GLU A 10 11.61 12.21 8.07
N ILE A 11 11.15 13.25 8.78
CA ILE A 11 12.07 14.24 9.38
C ILE A 11 12.90 13.65 10.52
N GLN A 12 12.31 12.77 11.34
CA GLN A 12 13.04 12.11 12.44
C GLN A 12 13.55 10.71 12.07
N SER A 13 13.45 10.34 10.80
CA SER A 13 14.00 9.09 10.26
C SER A 13 13.47 7.81 10.92
N PHE A 14 12.19 7.81 11.37
CA PHE A 14 11.60 6.62 12.01
C PHE A 14 11.43 5.46 11.02
N TYR A 15 11.26 5.74 9.73
CA TYR A 15 11.25 4.69 8.69
C TYR A 15 12.57 3.92 8.64
N ILE A 16 13.70 4.57 8.99
CA ILE A 16 15.03 3.92 9.05
C ILE A 16 15.27 3.27 10.42
N THR A 17 14.86 3.95 11.51
CA THR A 17 15.16 3.53 12.88
C THR A 17 14.27 2.39 13.36
N PHE A 18 13.02 2.36 12.92
CA PHE A 18 12.01 1.39 13.33
C PHE A 18 11.48 0.62 12.12
N PRO A 19 11.96 -0.60 11.85
CA PRO A 19 11.65 -1.36 10.62
C PRO A 19 10.16 -1.62 10.35
N TYR A 20 9.33 -1.53 11.40
CA TYR A 20 7.87 -1.75 11.30
C TYR A 20 7.04 -0.47 11.34
N TRP A 21 7.70 0.70 11.32
CA TRP A 21 7.01 1.99 11.46
C TRP A 21 5.96 2.19 10.37
N ASP A 22 6.35 2.00 9.15
CA ASP A 22 5.52 2.04 7.97
C ASP A 22 4.36 1.04 8.02
N THR A 23 4.64 -0.24 8.22
CA THR A 23 3.63 -1.29 8.40
C THR A 23 2.60 -0.95 9.49
N MET A 24 3.05 -0.36 10.60
CA MET A 24 2.17 0.09 11.68
C MET A 24 1.26 1.23 11.22
N LEU A 25 1.80 2.21 10.50
CA LEU A 25 1.02 3.34 10.00
C LEU A 25 -0.05 2.89 9.01
N HIS A 26 0.29 2.06 8.02
CA HIS A 26 -0.67 1.55 7.04
C HIS A 26 -1.75 0.66 7.68
N THR A 27 -1.39 -0.20 8.65
CA THR A 27 -2.37 -1.01 9.41
C THR A 27 -3.33 -0.13 10.21
N LEU A 28 -2.80 0.87 10.92
CA LEU A 28 -3.62 1.83 11.68
C LEU A 28 -4.49 2.69 10.76
N ASN A 29 -3.97 3.11 9.61
CA ASN A 29 -4.74 3.83 8.60
C ASN A 29 -5.94 3.00 8.13
N GLY A 30 -5.72 1.74 7.79
CA GLY A 30 -6.78 0.82 7.40
C GLY A 30 -7.86 0.67 8.46
N PHE A 31 -7.45 0.51 9.72
CA PHE A 31 -8.38 0.40 10.85
C PHE A 31 -9.15 1.72 11.09
N LEU A 32 -8.48 2.85 11.14
CA LEU A 32 -9.09 4.15 11.43
C LEU A 32 -9.99 4.64 10.30
N CYS A 33 -9.58 4.47 9.04
CA CYS A 33 -10.41 4.83 7.89
C CYS A 33 -11.67 3.96 7.80
N ALA A 34 -11.58 2.67 8.15
CA ALA A 34 -12.77 1.83 8.27
C ALA A 34 -13.69 2.31 9.40
N ALA A 35 -13.13 2.76 10.54
CA ALA A 35 -13.90 3.35 11.62
C ALA A 35 -14.65 4.61 11.18
N ILE A 36 -13.98 5.49 10.45
CA ILE A 36 -14.58 6.71 9.89
C ILE A 36 -15.69 6.35 8.91
N GLY A 37 -15.42 5.48 7.95
CA GLY A 37 -16.39 5.02 6.96
C GLY A 37 -17.62 4.40 7.61
N PHE A 38 -17.40 3.58 8.64
CA PHE A 38 -18.49 2.99 9.43
C PHE A 38 -19.33 4.04 10.15
N ALA A 39 -18.69 5.00 10.82
CA ALA A 39 -19.37 6.08 11.54
C ALA A 39 -20.21 6.96 10.59
N LEU A 40 -19.69 7.27 9.40
CA LEU A 40 -20.40 8.02 8.37
C LEU A 40 -21.66 7.28 7.90
N VAL A 41 -21.55 5.98 7.65
CA VAL A 41 -22.68 5.16 7.22
C VAL A 41 -23.70 4.97 8.35
N ASP A 42 -23.25 4.76 9.59
CA ASP A 42 -24.15 4.64 10.75
C ASP A 42 -24.93 5.96 10.99
N LEU A 43 -24.26 7.11 10.82
CA LEU A 43 -24.90 8.42 10.92
C LEU A 43 -25.99 8.60 9.85
N LEU A 44 -25.70 8.21 8.60
CA LEU A 44 -26.67 8.26 7.50
C LEU A 44 -27.83 7.28 7.74
N ASN A 45 -27.54 6.08 8.25
CA ASN A 45 -28.54 5.06 8.53
C ASN A 45 -29.51 5.44 9.67
N ARG A 46 -29.08 6.31 10.57
CA ARG A 46 -29.93 6.82 11.69
C ARG A 46 -30.67 8.11 11.35
N ASN A 47 -30.37 8.70 10.21
CA ASN A 47 -30.99 9.98 9.83
C ASN A 47 -32.42 9.76 9.33
N GLU A 48 -33.42 10.27 10.03
CA GLU A 48 -34.83 10.13 9.70
C GLU A 48 -35.19 10.72 8.31
N ARG A 49 -34.36 11.66 7.80
CA ARG A 49 -34.57 12.27 6.47
C ARG A 49 -34.04 11.39 5.32
N VAL A 50 -33.15 10.45 5.63
CA VAL A 50 -32.50 9.56 4.67
C VAL A 50 -32.79 8.13 5.11
N SER A 51 -33.96 7.58 4.77
CA SER A 51 -34.38 6.24 5.19
C SER A 51 -33.59 5.16 4.43
N LEU A 52 -32.34 4.89 4.83
CA LEU A 52 -31.49 3.91 4.15
C LEU A 52 -31.72 2.47 4.64
N ASN A 53 -32.08 2.25 5.91
CA ASN A 53 -32.29 0.91 6.53
C ASN A 53 -31.24 -0.13 6.12
N LEU A 54 -29.95 0.25 6.22
CA LEU A 54 -28.84 -0.59 5.80
C LEU A 54 -28.61 -1.76 6.76
N SER A 55 -28.37 -2.93 6.20
CA SER A 55 -28.04 -4.10 7.03
C SER A 55 -26.65 -3.95 7.66
N PRO A 56 -26.41 -4.59 8.83
CA PRO A 56 -25.08 -4.57 9.48
C PRO A 56 -23.94 -5.03 8.54
N PHE A 57 -24.23 -6.03 7.72
CA PHE A 57 -23.27 -6.52 6.73
C PHE A 57 -22.93 -5.46 5.69
N PHE A 58 -23.93 -4.78 5.15
CA PHE A 58 -23.70 -3.74 4.14
C PHE A 58 -22.91 -2.57 4.72
N MET A 59 -23.19 -2.16 5.95
CA MET A 59 -22.43 -1.11 6.66
C MET A 59 -20.95 -1.50 6.81
N ALA A 60 -20.67 -2.76 7.17
CA ALA A 60 -19.31 -3.26 7.28
C ALA A 60 -18.59 -3.28 5.92
N VAL A 61 -19.28 -3.69 4.84
CA VAL A 61 -18.71 -3.67 3.47
C VAL A 61 -18.39 -2.23 3.03
N VAL A 62 -19.29 -1.27 3.28
CA VAL A 62 -19.02 0.13 2.93
C VAL A 62 -17.84 0.69 3.72
N ALA A 63 -17.74 0.39 5.02
CA ALA A 63 -16.61 0.79 5.85
C ALA A 63 -15.28 0.22 5.31
N PHE A 64 -15.27 -1.05 4.96
CA PHE A 64 -14.14 -1.71 4.32
C PHE A 64 -13.75 -1.04 3.00
N CYS A 65 -14.72 -0.86 2.09
CA CYS A 65 -14.47 -0.22 0.79
C CYS A 65 -13.95 1.22 0.94
N PHE A 66 -14.51 1.99 1.89
CA PHE A 66 -14.04 3.33 2.19
C PHE A 66 -12.57 3.33 2.60
N SER A 67 -12.20 2.46 3.54
CA SER A 67 -10.82 2.33 3.98
C SER A 67 -9.86 1.93 2.86
N MET A 68 -10.23 0.93 2.07
CA MET A 68 -9.41 0.50 0.92
C MET A 68 -9.23 1.61 -0.11
N THR A 69 -10.29 2.39 -0.36
CA THR A 69 -10.19 3.54 -1.28
C THR A 69 -9.19 4.58 -0.78
N ILE A 70 -9.22 4.91 0.50
CA ILE A 70 -8.26 5.86 1.08
C ILE A 70 -6.82 5.31 1.01
N GLY A 71 -6.64 4.02 1.31
CA GLY A 71 -5.32 3.36 1.17
C GLY A 71 -4.79 3.44 -0.27
N VAL A 72 -5.60 3.09 -1.26
CA VAL A 72 -5.20 3.18 -2.68
C VAL A 72 -4.89 4.61 -3.11
N LEU A 73 -5.66 5.61 -2.64
CA LEU A 73 -5.37 7.02 -2.94
C LEU A 73 -4.05 7.48 -2.32
N TRP A 74 -3.67 6.93 -1.18
CA TRP A 74 -2.37 7.20 -0.56
C TRP A 74 -1.23 6.62 -1.41
N GLU A 75 -1.33 5.38 -1.87
CA GLU A 75 -0.34 4.78 -2.78
C GLU A 75 -0.20 5.57 -4.10
N PHE A 76 -1.32 6.07 -4.64
CA PHE A 76 -1.25 6.95 -5.82
C PHE A 76 -0.53 8.26 -5.53
N PHE A 77 -0.69 8.79 -4.32
CA PHE A 77 0.04 9.99 -3.91
C PHE A 77 1.54 9.71 -3.82
N GLU A 78 1.96 8.65 -3.12
CA GLU A 78 3.37 8.26 -2.99
C GLU A 78 4.01 8.02 -4.36
N PHE A 79 3.36 7.22 -5.21
CA PHE A 79 3.80 6.99 -6.60
C PHE A 79 3.96 8.30 -7.37
N SER A 80 3.01 9.24 -7.23
CA SER A 80 3.08 10.51 -7.93
C SER A 80 4.23 11.39 -7.43
N MET A 81 4.51 11.37 -6.13
CA MET A 81 5.65 12.08 -5.55
C MET A 81 6.98 11.53 -6.08
N ASP A 82 7.10 10.20 -6.18
CA ASP A 82 8.30 9.57 -6.72
C ASP A 82 8.50 9.87 -8.21
N GLN A 83 7.44 9.81 -9.01
CA GLN A 83 7.54 10.04 -10.46
C GLN A 83 7.72 11.52 -10.84
N ILE A 84 7.07 12.45 -10.14
CA ILE A 84 7.06 13.87 -10.50
C ILE A 84 8.20 14.63 -9.82
N PHE A 85 8.45 14.34 -8.56
CA PHE A 85 9.42 15.06 -7.74
C PHE A 85 10.71 14.28 -7.49
N LEU A 86 10.83 13.06 -8.06
CA LEU A 86 11.99 12.17 -7.92
C LEU A 86 12.33 11.91 -6.45
N MET A 87 11.29 11.67 -5.65
CA MET A 87 11.41 11.24 -4.26
C MET A 87 11.56 9.71 -4.19
N ASP A 88 11.55 9.15 -3.02
CA ASP A 88 11.59 7.71 -2.74
C ASP A 88 10.63 7.42 -1.58
N MET A 89 9.33 7.71 -1.81
CA MET A 89 8.29 7.44 -0.81
C MET A 89 7.92 5.96 -0.79
N GLN A 90 7.78 5.36 -1.97
CA GLN A 90 7.62 3.91 -2.14
C GLN A 90 9.00 3.25 -2.05
N LYS A 91 9.29 2.62 -0.90
CA LYS A 91 10.64 2.08 -0.63
C LYS A 91 10.97 0.88 -1.51
N ASP A 92 12.15 0.93 -2.10
CA ASP A 92 12.62 -0.12 -2.99
C ASP A 92 12.96 -1.43 -2.25
N THR A 93 12.60 -2.54 -2.87
CA THR A 93 12.97 -3.88 -2.41
C THR A 93 14.01 -4.49 -3.35
N ILE A 94 15.04 -5.12 -2.78
CA ILE A 94 16.06 -5.82 -3.55
C ILE A 94 15.63 -7.26 -3.82
N LEU A 95 15.47 -7.60 -5.09
CA LEU A 95 15.01 -8.90 -5.56
C LEU A 95 16.17 -9.70 -6.18
N ASN A 96 16.29 -10.98 -5.81
CA ASN A 96 17.27 -11.89 -6.42
C ASN A 96 16.65 -12.76 -7.53
N THR A 97 15.35 -12.59 -7.78
CA THR A 97 14.63 -13.33 -8.82
C THR A 97 13.64 -12.42 -9.51
N ILE A 98 13.62 -12.42 -10.82
CA ILE A 98 12.60 -11.77 -11.64
C ILE A 98 11.95 -12.79 -12.57
N SER A 99 10.69 -12.53 -12.93
CA SER A 99 9.94 -13.29 -13.93
C SER A 99 9.28 -12.32 -14.88
N THR A 100 9.59 -12.43 -16.17
CA THR A 100 9.07 -11.52 -17.18
C THR A 100 8.88 -12.20 -18.53
N VAL A 101 7.86 -11.79 -19.25
CA VAL A 101 7.64 -12.20 -20.64
C VAL A 101 8.46 -11.38 -21.64
N ASN A 102 8.99 -10.22 -21.22
CA ASN A 102 9.77 -9.32 -22.10
C ASN A 102 11.09 -9.93 -22.59
N LEU A 103 11.56 -10.99 -21.96
CA LEU A 103 12.76 -11.74 -22.35
C LEU A 103 12.43 -13.03 -23.10
N ASP A 104 11.18 -13.26 -23.46
CA ASP A 104 10.78 -14.42 -24.29
C ASP A 104 11.34 -14.23 -25.71
N PRO A 105 12.25 -15.12 -26.19
CA PRO A 105 12.85 -14.99 -27.50
C PRO A 105 11.85 -15.09 -28.66
N ASP A 106 10.71 -15.73 -28.43
CA ASP A 106 9.63 -15.88 -29.40
C ASP A 106 8.62 -14.72 -29.35
N HIS A 107 8.88 -13.69 -28.52
CA HIS A 107 7.97 -12.56 -28.27
C HIS A 107 6.55 -12.97 -27.90
N GLY A 108 6.40 -14.14 -27.27
CA GLY A 108 5.14 -14.73 -26.85
C GLY A 108 4.75 -14.37 -25.41
N THR A 109 4.08 -15.31 -24.76
CA THR A 109 3.59 -15.13 -23.38
C THR A 109 4.34 -16.01 -22.37
N LYS A 110 5.44 -16.62 -22.76
CA LYS A 110 6.26 -17.47 -21.90
C LYS A 110 7.06 -16.64 -20.93
N ALA A 111 6.78 -16.78 -19.62
CA ALA A 111 7.57 -16.13 -18.60
C ALA A 111 8.98 -16.72 -18.52
N ILE A 112 10.00 -15.89 -18.65
CA ILE A 112 11.40 -16.23 -18.41
C ILE A 112 11.74 -15.87 -16.98
N ILE A 113 12.25 -16.86 -16.23
CA ILE A 113 12.60 -16.70 -14.82
C ILE A 113 14.11 -16.62 -14.70
N ILE A 114 14.61 -15.51 -14.16
CA ILE A 114 16.02 -15.29 -13.84
C ILE A 114 16.18 -15.35 -12.34
N ARG A 115 17.07 -16.21 -11.84
CA ARG A 115 17.33 -16.39 -10.40
C ARG A 115 18.79 -16.10 -10.08
N GLY A 116 19.05 -15.76 -8.81
CA GLY A 116 20.39 -15.55 -8.30
C GLY A 116 21.02 -14.25 -8.81
N ILE A 117 20.20 -13.22 -9.03
CA ILE A 117 20.69 -11.89 -9.41
C ILE A 117 21.53 -11.36 -8.27
N GLN A 118 22.79 -11.00 -8.56
CA GLN A 118 23.76 -10.50 -7.59
C GLN A 118 23.97 -8.99 -7.73
N ASP A 119 23.72 -8.44 -8.90
CA ASP A 119 23.83 -7.00 -9.16
C ASP A 119 23.14 -6.64 -10.48
N VAL A 120 22.90 -5.34 -10.69
CA VAL A 120 22.39 -4.76 -11.93
C VAL A 120 23.39 -3.71 -12.41
N ILE A 121 23.70 -3.72 -13.71
CA ILE A 121 24.56 -2.73 -14.34
C ILE A 121 23.69 -1.84 -15.22
N LEU A 122 23.64 -0.55 -14.89
CA LEU A 122 23.01 0.46 -15.71
C LEU A 122 23.99 0.86 -16.84
N VAL A 123 23.50 0.90 -18.07
CA VAL A 123 24.24 1.45 -19.22
C VAL A 123 23.63 2.79 -19.55
N LEU A 124 24.39 3.86 -19.34
CA LEU A 124 23.94 5.23 -19.57
C LEU A 124 24.03 5.62 -21.03
N GLU A 125 23.44 6.75 -21.44
CA GLU A 125 23.44 7.24 -22.84
C GLU A 125 24.84 7.43 -23.42
N ASP A 126 25.81 7.83 -22.61
CA ASP A 126 27.20 8.02 -22.98
C ASP A 126 28.00 6.69 -23.07
N GLY A 127 27.34 5.55 -22.81
CA GLY A 127 27.94 4.23 -22.78
C GLY A 127 28.64 3.89 -21.45
N THR A 128 28.60 4.77 -20.46
CA THR A 128 29.15 4.50 -19.13
C THR A 128 28.35 3.37 -18.47
N GLN A 129 29.07 2.42 -17.88
CA GLN A 129 28.45 1.33 -17.07
C GLN A 129 28.58 1.63 -15.60
N MET A 130 27.44 1.58 -14.90
CA MET A 130 27.36 1.82 -13.46
C MET A 130 26.72 0.61 -12.76
N PRO A 131 27.53 -0.24 -12.11
CA PRO A 131 26.99 -1.27 -11.23
C PRO A 131 26.27 -0.62 -10.03
N LEU A 132 25.11 -1.12 -9.68
CA LEU A 132 24.36 -0.59 -8.52
C LEU A 132 24.97 -1.03 -7.20
N GLY A 133 25.59 -2.22 -7.14
CA GLY A 133 26.21 -2.75 -5.92
C GLY A 133 25.23 -3.11 -4.81
N LEU A 134 23.95 -3.31 -5.14
CA LEU A 134 22.87 -3.50 -4.19
C LEU A 134 22.63 -4.99 -3.80
N GLY A 135 23.33 -5.91 -4.47
CA GLY A 135 23.15 -7.34 -4.21
C GLY A 135 21.95 -7.98 -4.90
N GLY A 136 21.32 -7.29 -5.85
CA GLY A 136 20.16 -7.78 -6.58
C GLY A 136 19.55 -6.77 -7.53
N TYR A 137 18.32 -7.01 -7.93
CA TYR A 137 17.51 -6.16 -8.79
C TYR A 137 16.62 -5.24 -7.94
N LEU A 138 16.59 -3.96 -8.25
CA LEU A 138 15.77 -2.96 -7.59
C LEU A 138 14.35 -2.99 -8.19
N ASP A 139 13.31 -3.12 -7.38
CA ASP A 139 11.93 -3.30 -7.85
C ASP A 139 11.14 -1.98 -8.06
N VAL A 140 11.75 -0.85 -7.71
CA VAL A 140 11.14 0.49 -7.85
C VAL A 140 9.81 0.60 -7.08
N GLY A 141 9.77 0.10 -5.84
CA GLY A 141 8.68 0.32 -4.89
C GLY A 141 7.45 -0.58 -5.03
N ILE A 142 7.38 -1.49 -6.03
CA ILE A 142 6.16 -2.31 -6.21
C ILE A 142 5.89 -3.26 -5.03
N ALA A 143 6.94 -3.82 -4.43
CA ALA A 143 6.78 -4.73 -3.29
C ALA A 143 6.30 -3.98 -2.04
N ASP A 144 6.74 -2.74 -1.85
CA ASP A 144 6.31 -1.87 -0.75
C ASP A 144 4.83 -1.51 -0.89
N THR A 145 4.42 -0.94 -2.03
CA THR A 145 3.01 -0.67 -2.36
C THR A 145 2.10 -1.87 -2.06
N MET A 146 2.49 -3.06 -2.52
CA MET A 146 1.68 -4.27 -2.32
C MET A 146 1.62 -4.69 -0.86
N LYS A 147 2.72 -4.55 -0.11
CA LYS A 147 2.76 -4.81 1.33
C LYS A 147 1.84 -3.84 2.08
N ASP A 148 1.87 -2.57 1.75
CA ASP A 148 1.13 -1.52 2.44
C ASP A 148 -0.37 -1.59 2.18
N LEU A 149 -0.77 -1.86 0.94
CA LEU A 149 -2.15 -2.21 0.62
C LEU A 149 -2.62 -3.45 1.38
N PHE A 150 -1.77 -4.46 1.56
CA PHE A 150 -2.12 -5.68 2.28
C PHE A 150 -2.29 -5.45 3.79
N VAL A 151 -1.42 -4.68 4.42
CA VAL A 151 -1.55 -4.38 5.86
C VAL A 151 -2.69 -3.40 6.13
N ASN A 152 -2.96 -2.45 5.23
CA ASN A 152 -4.16 -1.61 5.25
C ASN A 152 -5.44 -2.46 5.15
N PHE A 153 -5.45 -3.45 4.24
CA PHE A 153 -6.55 -4.43 4.12
C PHE A 153 -6.80 -5.15 5.44
N ILE A 154 -5.76 -5.63 6.14
CA ILE A 154 -5.92 -6.30 7.44
C ILE A 154 -6.58 -5.36 8.45
N GLY A 155 -6.10 -4.12 8.57
CA GLY A 155 -6.70 -3.11 9.45
C GLY A 155 -8.17 -2.87 9.14
N ALA A 156 -8.50 -2.70 7.85
CA ALA A 156 -9.87 -2.49 7.37
C ALA A 156 -10.79 -3.67 7.69
N VAL A 157 -10.33 -4.91 7.47
CA VAL A 157 -11.10 -6.13 7.77
C VAL A 157 -11.38 -6.25 9.26
N VAL A 158 -10.37 -6.04 10.10
CA VAL A 158 -10.50 -6.14 11.56
C VAL A 158 -11.56 -5.16 12.07
N PHE A 159 -11.48 -3.88 11.69
CA PHE A 159 -12.47 -2.91 12.13
C PHE A 159 -13.87 -3.21 11.58
N SER A 160 -13.98 -3.56 10.31
CA SER A 160 -15.29 -3.85 9.68
C SER A 160 -15.97 -5.06 10.32
N ALA A 161 -15.20 -6.09 10.72
CA ALA A 161 -15.73 -7.22 11.48
C ALA A 161 -16.23 -6.82 12.88
N ILE A 162 -15.47 -5.97 13.59
CA ILE A 162 -15.89 -5.40 14.89
C ILE A 162 -17.19 -4.61 14.72
N GLY A 163 -17.25 -3.73 13.74
CA GLY A 163 -18.44 -2.91 13.45
C GLY A 163 -19.67 -3.76 13.10
N PHE A 164 -19.48 -4.80 12.28
CA PHE A 164 -20.55 -5.77 11.98
C PHE A 164 -21.11 -6.43 13.24
N ILE A 165 -20.22 -6.98 14.10
CA ILE A 165 -20.63 -7.64 15.34
C ILE A 165 -21.34 -6.65 16.25
N TYR A 166 -20.81 -5.44 16.42
CA TYR A 166 -21.40 -4.39 17.27
C TYR A 166 -22.83 -4.05 16.86
N VAL A 167 -23.09 -3.84 15.57
CA VAL A 167 -24.45 -3.50 15.11
C VAL A 167 -25.39 -4.69 15.17
N LYS A 168 -24.90 -5.91 14.90
CA LYS A 168 -25.71 -7.13 14.97
C LYS A 168 -26.16 -7.49 16.39
N THR A 169 -25.38 -7.10 17.40
CA THR A 169 -25.65 -7.43 18.82
C THR A 169 -26.37 -6.32 19.56
N ARG A 170 -26.60 -5.18 18.94
CA ARG A 170 -27.33 -4.02 19.49
C ARG A 170 -28.84 -4.11 19.23
#